data_99d5e298c508093574b45f467c1456c0
#
_entry.id   99d5e298c508093574b45f467c1456c0
#
_cell.length_a   1.000
_cell.length_b   1.000
_cell.length_c   1.000
_cell.angle_alpha   90.00
_cell.angle_beta   90.00
_cell.angle_gamma   90.00
#
_symmetry.space_group_name_H-M   'P 1'
#
loop_
_entity.id
_entity.type
_entity.pdbx_description
1 polymer ?
#
loop_
_entity_poly.entity_id
_entity_poly.type
_entity_poly.pdbx_seq_one_letter_code
_entity_poly.pdbx_strand_id
1 'polypeptide(L)'
;MKYGISTLSIIPVRQLPSDTAEMTTQLLFGEHFKILEVRKKWSKVLISHDDYKGWVCNKQITIIDEEEYQKLEKETATISTDILDIIGADINQPIVMGSILPSYKSDHALINNKMYKFTGNSTQGFSQKKKLIENALIYLNAPYLWGGRSPFGIDCSGFTQLIYRLQGVKLPRDAYQQSEIGNTLSFIEE
;
A
#
# COMPACT_ATOMS: atom_id res chain seq x y z
N MET A 1 -1.57 13.43 -18.37
CA MET A 1 -2.23 12.60 -17.33
C MET A 1 -1.85 13.19 -15.98
N LYS A 2 -2.66 13.02 -14.92
CA LYS A 2 -2.29 13.50 -13.58
C LYS A 2 -1.90 12.31 -12.72
N TYR A 3 -1.00 12.53 -11.78
CA TYR A 3 -0.48 11.51 -10.88
C TYR A 3 -0.58 11.96 -9.43
N GLY A 4 -0.62 11.02 -8.51
CA GLY A 4 -0.69 11.32 -7.10
C GLY A 4 -0.04 10.25 -6.25
N ILE A 5 0.15 10.58 -4.99
CA ILE A 5 0.75 9.74 -3.97
C ILE A 5 0.01 9.91 -2.63
N SER A 6 -0.04 8.86 -1.84
CA SER A 6 -0.52 8.91 -0.46
C SER A 6 0.57 9.45 0.46
N THR A 7 0.31 10.58 1.11
CA THR A 7 1.16 11.11 2.19
C THR A 7 0.53 10.97 3.57
N LEU A 8 -0.66 10.34 3.65
CA LEU A 8 -1.31 9.96 4.89
C LEU A 8 -0.99 8.51 5.24
N SER A 9 -1.16 8.15 6.50
CA SER A 9 -0.94 6.78 6.99
C SER A 9 -1.76 5.75 6.22
N ILE A 10 -3.06 6.03 6.06
CA ILE A 10 -4.03 5.18 5.36
C ILE A 10 -5.08 6.07 4.71
N ILE A 11 -5.43 5.79 3.46
CA ILE A 11 -6.53 6.44 2.74
C ILE A 11 -7.54 5.39 2.29
N PRO A 12 -8.83 5.50 2.63
CA PRO A 12 -9.85 4.60 2.11
C PRO A 12 -10.07 4.84 0.61
N VAL A 13 -10.09 3.74 -0.14
CA VAL A 13 -10.47 3.72 -1.56
C VAL A 13 -11.87 3.14 -1.67
N ARG A 14 -12.75 3.85 -2.36
CA ARG A 14 -14.17 3.55 -2.39
C ARG A 14 -14.64 3.11 -3.77
N GLN A 15 -15.70 2.30 -3.79
CA GLN A 15 -16.32 1.85 -5.02
C GLN A 15 -16.98 3.02 -5.79
N LEU A 16 -17.59 3.97 -5.08
CA LEU A 16 -18.27 5.15 -5.62
C LEU A 16 -17.72 6.44 -4.95
N PRO A 17 -17.83 7.62 -5.58
CA PRO A 17 -17.35 8.89 -5.05
C PRO A 17 -18.23 9.43 -3.90
N SER A 18 -18.29 8.70 -2.78
CA SER A 18 -19.08 9.02 -1.59
C SER A 18 -18.45 8.46 -0.34
N ASP A 19 -18.54 9.20 0.78
CA ASP A 19 -18.03 8.76 2.09
C ASP A 19 -18.79 7.55 2.64
N THR A 20 -20.02 7.33 2.21
CA THR A 20 -20.88 6.20 2.63
C THR A 20 -20.78 4.99 1.69
N ALA A 21 -20.02 5.12 0.57
CA ALA A 21 -19.82 4.00 -0.34
C ALA A 21 -18.92 2.93 0.27
N GLU A 22 -19.05 1.71 -0.24
CA GLU A 22 -18.19 0.59 0.14
C GLU A 22 -16.72 0.93 0.01
N MET A 23 -15.94 0.63 1.06
CA MET A 23 -14.48 0.65 1.00
C MET A 23 -14.00 -0.65 0.37
N THR A 24 -13.36 -0.56 -0.79
CA THR A 24 -12.89 -1.74 -1.54
C THR A 24 -11.42 -2.05 -1.29
N THR A 25 -10.64 -1.04 -0.95
CA THR A 25 -9.24 -1.17 -0.56
C THR A 25 -8.76 0.08 0.20
N GLN A 26 -7.50 0.09 0.58
CA GLN A 26 -6.83 1.23 1.20
C GLN A 26 -5.55 1.54 0.44
N LEU A 27 -5.18 2.84 0.33
CA LEU A 27 -3.82 3.26 0.03
C LEU A 27 -3.06 3.43 1.34
N LEU A 28 -1.87 2.90 1.41
CA LEU A 28 -0.93 3.13 2.51
C LEU A 28 0.01 4.29 2.16
N PHE A 29 0.74 4.81 3.14
CA PHE A 29 1.73 5.86 2.91
C PHE A 29 2.70 5.46 1.79
N GLY A 30 3.02 6.42 0.92
CA GLY A 30 3.96 6.26 -0.18
C GLY A 30 3.42 5.51 -1.40
N GLU A 31 2.20 4.95 -1.36
CA GLU A 31 1.60 4.36 -2.55
C GLU A 31 1.18 5.43 -3.55
N HIS A 32 1.61 5.27 -4.79
CA HIS A 32 1.35 6.20 -5.87
C HIS A 32 0.37 5.61 -6.90
N PHE A 33 -0.23 6.48 -7.70
CA PHE A 33 -1.33 6.14 -8.60
C PHE A 33 -1.48 7.13 -9.75
N LYS A 34 -2.12 6.68 -10.83
CA LYS A 34 -2.62 7.54 -11.91
C LYS A 34 -4.00 8.06 -11.56
N ILE A 35 -4.31 9.30 -11.91
CA ILE A 35 -5.63 9.89 -11.78
C ILE A 35 -6.35 9.77 -13.11
N LEU A 36 -7.41 8.95 -13.15
CA LEU A 36 -8.19 8.65 -14.34
C LEU A 36 -9.31 9.66 -14.56
N GLU A 37 -9.95 10.11 -13.48
CA GLU A 37 -11.09 11.06 -13.52
C GLU A 37 -10.99 11.98 -12.29
N VAL A 38 -11.34 13.26 -12.45
CA VAL A 38 -11.40 14.24 -11.36
C VAL A 38 -12.81 14.80 -11.25
N ARG A 39 -13.41 14.71 -10.07
CA ARG A 39 -14.65 15.37 -9.69
C ARG A 39 -14.40 16.41 -8.60
N LYS A 40 -15.40 17.19 -8.24
CA LYS A 40 -15.31 18.30 -7.27
C LYS A 40 -14.66 17.89 -5.94
N LYS A 41 -14.97 16.70 -5.42
CA LYS A 41 -14.48 16.20 -4.11
C LYS A 41 -13.71 14.89 -4.21
N TRP A 42 -13.75 14.20 -5.34
CA TRP A 42 -13.27 12.84 -5.51
C TRP A 42 -12.46 12.69 -6.79
N SER A 43 -11.47 11.82 -6.75
CA SER A 43 -10.72 11.38 -7.93
C SER A 43 -10.81 9.86 -8.07
N LYS A 44 -11.04 9.40 -9.30
CA LYS A 44 -10.90 7.98 -9.63
C LYS A 44 -9.45 7.71 -9.95
N VAL A 45 -8.86 6.73 -9.28
CA VAL A 45 -7.44 6.40 -9.38
C VAL A 45 -7.22 5.00 -9.90
N LEU A 46 -6.05 4.77 -10.49
CA LEU A 46 -5.48 3.48 -10.81
C LEU A 46 -4.22 3.33 -9.96
N ILE A 47 -4.24 2.41 -8.99
CA ILE A 47 -3.15 2.18 -8.05
C ILE A 47 -2.00 1.46 -8.76
N SER A 48 -0.78 1.96 -8.66
CA SER A 48 0.38 1.42 -9.37
C SER A 48 0.84 0.05 -8.88
N HIS A 49 0.49 -0.30 -7.64
CA HIS A 49 0.90 -1.59 -7.06
C HIS A 49 0.21 -2.79 -7.72
N ASP A 50 -1.11 -2.69 -7.97
CA ASP A 50 -1.98 -3.82 -8.32
C ASP A 50 -3.00 -3.50 -9.42
N ASP A 51 -2.88 -2.33 -10.06
CA ASP A 51 -3.80 -1.81 -11.09
C ASP A 51 -5.27 -1.69 -10.61
N TYR A 52 -5.48 -1.69 -9.28
CA TYR A 52 -6.82 -1.56 -8.72
C TYR A 52 -7.40 -0.16 -8.96
N LYS A 53 -8.70 -0.11 -9.26
CA LYS A 53 -9.41 1.14 -9.55
C LYS A 53 -10.42 1.47 -8.47
N GLY A 54 -10.41 2.71 -8.00
CA GLY A 54 -11.40 3.16 -7.04
C GLY A 54 -11.39 4.67 -6.88
N TRP A 55 -12.21 5.18 -5.96
CA TRP A 55 -12.38 6.59 -5.70
C TRP A 55 -11.70 6.99 -4.38
N VAL A 56 -10.96 8.08 -4.41
CA VAL A 56 -10.31 8.68 -3.24
C VAL A 56 -10.75 10.13 -3.07
N CYS A 57 -10.83 10.61 -1.84
CA CYS A 57 -11.16 12.00 -1.55
C CYS A 57 -9.99 12.91 -1.96
N ASN A 58 -10.27 13.99 -2.72
CA ASN A 58 -9.25 14.93 -3.20
C ASN A 58 -8.45 15.61 -2.08
N LYS A 59 -9.01 15.69 -0.87
CA LYS A 59 -8.31 16.26 0.30
C LYS A 59 -7.26 15.34 0.92
N GLN A 60 -7.27 14.07 0.54
CA GLN A 60 -6.41 13.03 1.15
C GLN A 60 -5.23 12.65 0.25
N ILE A 61 -5.15 13.19 -0.95
CA ILE A 61 -4.09 12.86 -1.91
C ILE A 61 -3.15 14.03 -2.15
N THR A 62 -1.91 13.73 -2.42
CA THR A 62 -0.87 14.67 -2.85
C THR A 62 -0.61 14.47 -4.32
N ILE A 63 -0.63 15.56 -5.09
CA ILE A 63 -0.31 15.50 -6.53
C ILE A 63 1.21 15.48 -6.67
N ILE A 64 1.69 14.64 -7.57
CA ILE A 64 3.09 14.56 -8.00
C ILE A 64 3.17 14.79 -9.51
N ASP A 65 4.32 15.21 -9.98
CA ASP A 65 4.55 15.37 -11.41
C ASP A 65 4.81 14.03 -12.12
N GLU A 66 4.92 14.05 -13.42
CA GLU A 66 5.14 12.85 -14.23
C GLU A 66 6.55 12.29 -14.04
N GLU A 67 7.53 13.14 -13.84
CA GLU A 67 8.92 12.72 -13.63
C GLU A 67 9.06 11.92 -12.34
N GLU A 68 8.51 12.43 -11.25
CA GLU A 68 8.49 11.73 -9.97
C GLU A 68 7.70 10.41 -10.05
N TYR A 69 6.51 10.43 -10.69
CA TYR A 69 5.74 9.21 -10.91
C TYR A 69 6.54 8.15 -11.66
N GLN A 70 7.16 8.51 -12.79
CA GLN A 70 7.96 7.58 -13.61
C GLN A 70 9.20 7.06 -12.88
N LYS A 71 9.78 7.88 -12.02
CA LYS A 71 10.88 7.46 -11.14
C LYS A 71 10.41 6.38 -10.16
N LEU A 72 9.29 6.59 -9.47
CA LEU A 72 8.72 5.65 -8.51
C LEU A 72 8.31 4.31 -9.16
N GLU A 73 7.82 4.33 -10.41
CA GLU A 73 7.49 3.11 -11.16
C GLU A 73 8.72 2.23 -11.46
N LYS A 74 9.89 2.85 -11.59
CA LYS A 74 11.15 2.15 -11.92
C LYS A 74 11.93 1.71 -10.69
N GLU A 75 11.72 2.33 -9.55
CA GLU A 75 12.43 2.04 -8.32
C GLU A 75 11.94 0.70 -7.70
N THR A 76 12.87 -0.05 -7.13
CA THR A 76 12.51 -1.13 -6.21
C THR A 76 11.96 -0.49 -4.93
N ALA A 77 10.70 -0.77 -4.61
CA ALA A 77 10.04 -0.19 -3.46
C ALA A 77 10.73 -0.62 -2.15
N THR A 78 11.08 0.35 -1.31
CA THR A 78 11.45 0.09 0.09
C THR A 78 10.19 0.16 0.94
N ILE A 79 9.95 -0.84 1.79
CA ILE A 79 8.68 -1.10 2.48
C ILE A 79 8.93 -1.16 3.98
N SER A 80 8.15 -0.44 4.80
CA SER A 80 8.22 -0.54 6.26
C SER A 80 7.74 -1.90 6.74
N THR A 81 8.40 -2.46 7.77
CA THR A 81 8.15 -3.84 8.23
C THR A 81 7.63 -3.94 9.66
N ASP A 82 7.59 -2.86 10.41
CA ASP A 82 7.01 -2.84 11.75
C ASP A 82 5.51 -2.56 11.70
N ILE A 83 4.75 -3.11 12.65
CA ILE A 83 3.29 -2.96 12.75
C ILE A 83 2.87 -1.49 12.66
N LEU A 84 3.61 -0.63 13.37
CA LEU A 84 3.43 0.80 13.44
C LEU A 84 4.80 1.46 13.56
N ASP A 85 5.08 2.37 12.66
CA ASP A 85 6.28 3.19 12.65
C ASP A 85 5.94 4.68 12.64
N ILE A 86 6.95 5.51 12.86
CA ILE A 86 6.84 6.97 12.76
C ILE A 86 7.68 7.46 11.59
N ILE A 87 7.04 8.22 10.72
CA ILE A 87 7.72 8.97 9.66
C ILE A 87 7.49 10.47 9.86
N GLY A 88 8.49 11.27 9.65
CA GLY A 88 8.40 12.69 9.95
C GLY A 88 9.08 13.60 8.94
N ALA A 89 8.44 14.74 8.67
CA ALA A 89 9.02 15.90 8.01
C ALA A 89 8.90 17.10 8.97
N ASP A 90 7.93 18.00 8.74
CA ASP A 90 7.62 19.07 9.71
C ASP A 90 6.85 18.55 10.93
N ILE A 91 6.01 17.53 10.70
CA ILE A 91 5.19 16.85 11.71
C ILE A 91 5.40 15.34 11.58
N ASN A 92 5.57 14.69 12.70
CA ASN A 92 5.62 13.24 12.78
C ASN A 92 4.22 12.63 12.63
N GLN A 93 4.12 11.55 11.87
CA GLN A 93 2.87 10.80 11.69
C GLN A 93 3.14 9.29 11.75
N PRO A 94 2.16 8.49 12.22
CA PRO A 94 2.28 7.04 12.16
C PRO A 94 2.14 6.54 10.72
N ILE A 95 2.88 5.50 10.38
CA ILE A 95 2.67 4.68 9.19
C ILE A 95 2.60 3.21 9.61
N VAL A 96 1.96 2.40 8.79
CA VAL A 96 1.72 0.99 9.10
C VAL A 96 2.62 0.08 8.26
N MET A 97 2.78 -1.17 8.70
CA MET A 97 3.44 -2.22 7.94
C MET A 97 2.94 -2.26 6.50
N GLY A 98 3.87 -2.34 5.56
CA GLY A 98 3.55 -2.34 4.13
C GLY A 98 3.51 -0.95 3.49
N SER A 99 3.69 0.14 4.26
CA SER A 99 3.89 1.48 3.70
C SER A 99 5.14 1.53 2.83
N ILE A 100 5.08 2.27 1.73
CA ILE A 100 6.24 2.51 0.86
C ILE A 100 7.02 3.72 1.39
N LEU A 101 8.33 3.65 1.29
CA LEU A 101 9.26 4.74 1.53
C LEU A 101 9.81 5.21 0.17
N PRO A 102 9.19 6.21 -0.48
CA PRO A 102 9.57 6.63 -1.82
C PRO A 102 10.99 7.15 -1.87
N SER A 103 11.77 6.74 -2.88
CA SER A 103 13.17 7.16 -3.08
C SER A 103 14.02 7.12 -1.80
N TYR A 104 13.84 6.07 -0.99
CA TYR A 104 14.44 5.94 0.34
C TYR A 104 15.96 5.83 0.28
N LYS A 105 16.62 6.76 0.97
CA LYS A 105 18.08 6.79 1.08
C LYS A 105 18.50 7.50 2.37
N SER A 106 19.50 6.95 3.07
CA SER A 106 20.09 7.58 4.26
C SER A 106 19.04 8.03 5.27
N ASP A 107 18.14 7.12 5.65
CA ASP A 107 17.05 7.33 6.63
C ASP A 107 16.01 8.40 6.22
N HIS A 108 15.90 8.69 4.92
CA HIS A 108 14.91 9.63 4.40
C HIS A 108 14.18 9.07 3.20
N ALA A 109 12.85 9.19 3.21
CA ALA A 109 12.02 9.07 2.02
C ALA A 109 11.82 10.47 1.40
N LEU A 110 11.61 10.54 0.08
CA LEU A 110 11.46 11.80 -0.64
C LEU A 110 10.15 11.82 -1.43
N ILE A 111 9.33 12.86 -1.22
CA ILE A 111 8.09 13.11 -1.96
C ILE A 111 8.01 14.60 -2.27
N ASN A 112 7.85 15.01 -3.54
CA ASN A 112 7.78 16.42 -3.96
C ASN A 112 8.93 17.26 -3.39
N ASN A 113 10.16 16.75 -3.42
CA ASN A 113 11.34 17.39 -2.83
C ASN A 113 11.27 17.59 -1.29
N LYS A 114 10.26 17.05 -0.63
CA LYS A 114 10.14 17.06 0.83
C LYS A 114 10.72 15.78 1.40
N MET A 115 11.66 15.91 2.33
CA MET A 115 12.29 14.79 3.02
C MET A 115 11.45 14.37 4.23
N TYR A 116 11.22 13.06 4.34
CA TYR A 116 10.55 12.41 5.45
C TYR A 116 11.55 11.50 6.15
N LYS A 117 11.94 11.84 7.37
CA LYS A 117 12.85 11.02 8.16
C LYS A 117 12.15 9.73 8.60
N PHE A 118 12.81 8.60 8.40
CA PHE A 118 12.34 7.28 8.81
C PHE A 118 13.55 6.45 9.27
N THR A 119 13.51 5.95 10.50
CA THR A 119 14.58 5.17 11.12
C THR A 119 14.13 3.78 11.58
N GLY A 120 12.91 3.38 11.20
CA GLY A 120 12.36 2.07 11.48
C GLY A 120 12.91 0.97 10.57
N ASN A 121 12.40 -0.23 10.74
CA ASN A 121 12.80 -1.37 9.93
C ASN A 121 12.14 -1.35 8.55
N SER A 122 12.89 -1.70 7.52
CA SER A 122 12.40 -1.74 6.14
C SER A 122 13.02 -2.88 5.34
N THR A 123 12.38 -3.21 4.22
CA THR A 123 12.84 -4.24 3.27
C THR A 123 12.57 -3.80 1.83
N GLN A 124 13.34 -4.36 0.90
CA GLN A 124 13.03 -4.35 -0.54
C GLN A 124 12.53 -5.70 -1.05
N GLY A 125 12.20 -6.58 -0.13
CA GLY A 125 11.73 -7.95 -0.33
C GLY A 125 12.56 -8.95 0.47
N PHE A 126 11.91 -9.73 1.32
CA PHE A 126 12.57 -10.82 2.02
C PHE A 126 12.62 -12.04 1.10
N SER A 127 13.80 -12.65 0.94
CA SER A 127 13.97 -13.86 0.13
C SER A 127 13.71 -15.16 0.91
N GLN A 128 13.62 -15.09 2.24
CA GLN A 128 13.51 -16.28 3.09
C GLN A 128 12.05 -16.64 3.35
N LYS A 129 11.64 -17.86 2.99
CA LYS A 129 10.29 -18.41 3.25
C LYS A 129 9.89 -18.32 4.74
N LYS A 130 10.83 -18.47 5.67
CA LYS A 130 10.62 -18.30 7.11
C LYS A 130 10.05 -16.91 7.44
N LYS A 131 10.54 -15.84 6.80
CA LYS A 131 10.06 -14.47 7.01
C LYS A 131 8.62 -14.27 6.57
N LEU A 132 8.14 -14.99 5.56
CA LEU A 132 6.74 -14.95 5.16
C LEU A 132 5.84 -15.43 6.31
N ILE A 133 6.19 -16.54 6.97
CA ILE A 133 5.43 -17.10 8.09
C ILE A 133 5.51 -16.14 9.30
N GLU A 134 6.69 -15.65 9.65
CA GLU A 134 6.87 -14.70 10.76
C GLU A 134 6.01 -13.44 10.56
N ASN A 135 6.02 -12.88 9.36
CA ASN A 135 5.23 -11.70 9.03
C ASN A 135 3.72 -12.01 9.06
N ALA A 136 3.29 -13.20 8.62
CA ALA A 136 1.91 -13.62 8.69
C ALA A 136 1.41 -13.74 10.14
N LEU A 137 2.23 -14.27 11.04
CA LEU A 137 1.90 -14.41 12.47
C LEU A 137 1.73 -13.06 13.19
N ILE A 138 2.32 -11.97 12.69
CA ILE A 138 2.10 -10.61 13.22
C ILE A 138 0.62 -10.21 13.13
N TYR A 139 -0.10 -10.72 12.12
CA TYR A 139 -1.52 -10.45 11.92
C TYR A 139 -2.46 -11.37 12.69
N LEU A 140 -1.92 -12.28 13.52
CA LEU A 140 -2.73 -13.08 14.41
C LEU A 140 -3.53 -12.15 15.36
N ASN A 141 -4.84 -12.35 15.40
CA ASN A 141 -5.81 -11.50 16.13
C ASN A 141 -6.03 -10.08 15.54
N ALA A 142 -5.52 -9.77 14.35
CA ALA A 142 -5.93 -8.56 13.65
C ALA A 142 -7.45 -8.61 13.35
N PRO A 143 -8.21 -7.51 13.55
CA PRO A 143 -9.63 -7.52 13.28
C PRO A 143 -9.91 -7.64 11.79
N TYR A 144 -10.98 -8.37 11.43
CA TYR A 144 -11.45 -8.40 10.05
C TYR A 144 -12.06 -7.04 9.66
N LEU A 145 -11.62 -6.48 8.56
CA LEU A 145 -12.18 -5.26 7.98
C LEU A 145 -12.25 -5.42 6.45
N TRP A 146 -13.46 -5.42 5.90
CA TRP A 146 -13.67 -5.45 4.45
C TRP A 146 -12.95 -4.29 3.77
N GLY A 147 -12.14 -4.57 2.74
CA GLY A 147 -11.29 -3.59 2.08
C GLY A 147 -10.03 -3.18 2.86
N GLY A 148 -9.82 -3.70 4.07
CA GLY A 148 -8.69 -3.34 4.92
C GLY A 148 -7.35 -3.91 4.44
N ARG A 149 -6.27 -3.16 4.69
CA ARG A 149 -4.88 -3.51 4.34
C ARG A 149 -3.89 -3.12 5.44
N SER A 150 -4.32 -3.15 6.70
CA SER A 150 -3.45 -2.76 7.81
C SER A 150 -3.56 -3.74 8.98
N PRO A 151 -2.60 -3.77 9.91
CA PRO A 151 -2.69 -4.57 11.14
C PRO A 151 -3.90 -4.23 12.03
N PHE A 152 -4.50 -3.05 11.81
CA PHE A 152 -5.67 -2.56 12.56
C PHE A 152 -7.00 -2.87 11.89
N GLY A 153 -6.99 -3.58 10.80
CA GLY A 153 -8.14 -4.06 10.04
C GLY A 153 -7.73 -4.56 8.67
N ILE A 154 -7.99 -5.84 8.40
CA ILE A 154 -7.53 -6.49 7.16
C ILE A 154 -8.56 -7.51 6.69
N ASP A 155 -8.74 -7.65 5.37
CA ASP A 155 -9.49 -8.75 4.78
C ASP A 155 -8.57 -9.87 4.27
N CYS A 156 -9.15 -10.98 3.82
CA CYS A 156 -8.41 -12.17 3.40
C CYS A 156 -7.42 -11.90 2.27
N SER A 157 -7.83 -11.22 1.22
CA SER A 157 -6.97 -10.93 0.07
C SER A 157 -5.98 -9.78 0.35
N GLY A 158 -6.36 -8.81 1.17
CA GLY A 158 -5.46 -7.77 1.67
C GLY A 158 -4.32 -8.36 2.52
N PHE A 159 -4.64 -9.33 3.39
CA PHE A 159 -3.65 -10.07 4.16
C PHE A 159 -2.67 -10.81 3.23
N THR A 160 -3.18 -11.62 2.32
CA THR A 160 -2.34 -12.36 1.36
C THR A 160 -1.47 -11.39 0.56
N GLN A 161 -2.07 -10.34 -0.02
CA GLN A 161 -1.35 -9.33 -0.80
C GLN A 161 -0.21 -8.69 -0.01
N LEU A 162 -0.47 -8.32 1.25
CA LEU A 162 0.50 -7.62 2.07
C LEU A 162 1.68 -8.51 2.46
N ILE A 163 1.42 -9.76 2.85
CA ILE A 163 2.47 -10.71 3.24
C ILE A 163 3.39 -11.01 2.05
N TYR A 164 2.83 -11.21 0.86
CA TYR A 164 3.62 -11.40 -0.36
C TYR A 164 4.36 -10.12 -0.80
N ARG A 165 3.77 -8.95 -0.60
CA ARG A 165 4.43 -7.68 -0.85
C ARG A 165 5.71 -7.51 -0.04
N LEU A 166 5.73 -7.92 1.24
CA LEU A 166 6.92 -7.92 2.08
C LEU A 166 8.02 -8.88 1.55
N GLN A 167 7.65 -9.83 0.70
CA GLN A 167 8.60 -10.70 -0.03
C GLN A 167 9.03 -10.10 -1.38
N GLY A 168 8.56 -8.89 -1.73
CA GLY A 168 8.82 -8.28 -3.04
C GLY A 168 7.93 -8.79 -4.18
N VAL A 169 6.89 -9.57 -3.86
CA VAL A 169 5.95 -10.15 -4.85
C VAL A 169 4.70 -9.29 -4.93
N LYS A 170 4.32 -8.88 -6.13
CA LYS A 170 3.07 -8.17 -6.39
C LYS A 170 1.94 -9.17 -6.62
N LEU A 171 0.85 -9.04 -5.89
CA LEU A 171 -0.40 -9.78 -6.10
C LEU A 171 -1.53 -8.79 -6.39
N PRO A 172 -2.56 -9.20 -7.18
CA PRO A 172 -3.77 -8.40 -7.35
C PRO A 172 -4.54 -8.27 -6.03
N ARG A 173 -5.46 -7.30 -5.98
CA ARG A 173 -6.20 -6.98 -4.75
C ARG A 173 -7.29 -8.01 -4.42
N ASP A 174 -8.02 -8.48 -5.42
CA ASP A 174 -9.20 -9.31 -5.22
C ASP A 174 -8.85 -10.81 -5.09
N ALA A 175 -9.51 -11.51 -4.17
CA ALA A 175 -9.24 -12.92 -3.88
C ALA A 175 -9.40 -13.83 -5.11
N TYR A 176 -10.41 -13.57 -5.96
CA TYR A 176 -10.62 -14.36 -7.18
C TYR A 176 -9.45 -14.21 -8.16
N GLN A 177 -8.85 -13.01 -8.28
CA GLN A 177 -7.66 -12.78 -9.12
C GLN A 177 -6.43 -13.47 -8.52
N GLN A 178 -6.30 -13.48 -7.20
CA GLN A 178 -5.21 -14.18 -6.50
C GLN A 178 -5.31 -15.69 -6.70
N SER A 179 -6.52 -16.25 -6.74
CA SER A 179 -6.73 -17.70 -6.96
C SER A 179 -6.38 -18.17 -8.37
N GLU A 180 -6.28 -17.25 -9.33
CA GLU A 180 -5.84 -17.56 -10.69
C GLU A 180 -4.30 -17.60 -10.84
N ILE A 181 -3.57 -17.21 -9.77
CA ILE A 181 -2.10 -17.15 -9.76
C ILE A 181 -1.56 -18.38 -9.03
N GLY A 182 -0.66 -19.11 -9.67
CA GLY A 182 -0.02 -20.29 -9.10
C GLY A 182 -0.72 -21.60 -9.47
N ASN A 183 -0.42 -22.65 -8.72
CA ASN A 183 -0.93 -23.99 -8.97
C ASN A 183 -1.94 -24.39 -7.88
N THR A 184 -3.08 -24.91 -8.28
CA THR A 184 -4.04 -25.50 -7.36
C THR A 184 -3.49 -26.82 -6.81
N LEU A 185 -3.39 -26.93 -5.50
CA LEU A 185 -3.06 -28.19 -4.82
C LEU A 185 -4.34 -28.99 -4.61
N SER A 186 -4.35 -30.27 -5.02
CA SER A 186 -5.49 -31.18 -4.86
C SER A 186 -5.67 -31.69 -3.43
N PHE A 187 -4.58 -31.65 -2.64
CA PHE A 187 -4.57 -32.03 -1.22
C PHE A 187 -3.73 -31.04 -0.42
N ILE A 188 -4.16 -30.77 0.80
CA ILE A 188 -3.31 -30.15 1.81
C ILE A 188 -2.45 -31.29 2.36
N GLU A 189 -1.18 -31.34 1.95
CA GLU A 189 -0.22 -32.20 2.65
C GLU A 189 0.07 -31.54 4.00
N GLU A 190 -0.24 -32.24 5.09
CA GLU A 190 0.09 -31.85 6.46
C GLU A 190 1.59 -31.85 6.72
#